data_3fb459f0b2cd97b5649373b9ea12e8ff
#
_entry.id   3fb459f0b2cd97b5649373b9ea12e8ff
#
_cell.length_a   1.000
_cell.length_b   1.000
_cell.length_c   1.000
_cell.angle_alpha   90.00
_cell.angle_beta   90.00
_cell.angle_gamma   90.00
#
_symmetry.space_group_name_H-M   'P 1'
#
loop_
_entity.id
_entity.type
_entity.pdbx_description
1 polymer ?
#
loop_
_entity_poly.entity_id
_entity_poly.type
_entity_poly.pdbx_seq_one_letter_code
_entity_poly.pdbx_strand_id
1 'polypeptide(L)'
;MELSALQQLVKERYFKTDSERGIFHTALWFHEEVGELSSAIASGDKENAKEEFADVLMWLLTLANLMEVDIQQAVDAYLENPRKNPAK
;
A
#
# COMPACT_ATOMS: atom_id res chain seq x y z
N MET A 1 6.28 -6.82 -13.10
CA MET A 1 5.89 -7.73 -11.99
C MET A 1 4.40 -7.56 -11.74
N GLU A 2 3.68 -8.65 -11.64
CA GLU A 2 2.26 -8.60 -11.33
C GLU A 2 2.03 -8.20 -9.87
N LEU A 3 0.88 -7.59 -9.62
CA LEU A 3 0.53 -7.11 -8.28
C LEU A 3 0.51 -8.23 -7.25
N SER A 4 -0.07 -9.38 -7.60
CA SER A 4 -0.10 -10.54 -6.70
C SER A 4 1.29 -11.06 -6.38
N ALA A 5 2.20 -11.05 -7.35
CA ALA A 5 3.59 -11.46 -7.14
C ALA A 5 4.31 -10.49 -6.21
N LEU A 6 4.06 -9.20 -6.35
CA LEU A 6 4.65 -8.21 -5.46
C LEU A 6 4.14 -8.37 -4.04
N GLN A 7 2.83 -8.59 -3.87
CA GLN A 7 2.23 -8.80 -2.56
C GLN A 7 2.84 -10.04 -1.88
N GLN A 8 3.03 -11.13 -2.64
CA GLN A 8 3.63 -12.35 -2.11
C GLN A 8 5.10 -12.13 -1.71
N LEU A 9 5.83 -11.37 -2.50
CA LEU A 9 7.23 -11.04 -2.18
C LEU A 9 7.32 -10.25 -0.87
N VAL A 10 6.44 -9.27 -0.68
CA VAL A 10 6.38 -8.50 0.56
C VAL A 10 6.06 -9.41 1.74
N LYS A 11 5.14 -10.34 1.57
CA LYS A 11 4.79 -11.30 2.61
C LYS A 11 5.98 -12.19 2.99
N GLU A 12 6.67 -12.74 2.01
CA GLU A 12 7.82 -13.59 2.25
C GLU A 12 8.94 -12.88 3.00
N ARG A 13 9.18 -11.62 2.67
CA ARG A 13 10.27 -10.85 3.28
C ARG A 13 9.95 -10.30 4.66
N TYR A 14 8.71 -9.86 4.89
CA TYR A 14 8.41 -9.01 6.02
C TYR A 14 7.29 -9.49 6.93
N PHE A 15 6.56 -10.55 6.59
CA PHE A 15 5.35 -10.92 7.32
C PHE A 15 5.60 -11.16 8.81
N LYS A 16 6.72 -11.77 9.16
CA LYS A 16 7.03 -12.02 10.56
C LYS A 16 7.15 -10.72 11.34
N THR A 17 7.94 -9.78 10.85
CA THR A 17 8.12 -8.48 11.49
C THR A 17 6.81 -7.68 11.47
N ASP A 18 6.10 -7.71 10.35
CA ASP A 18 4.83 -7.00 10.21
C ASP A 18 3.79 -7.53 11.21
N SER A 19 3.71 -8.87 11.37
CA SER A 19 2.77 -9.49 12.31
C SER A 19 3.10 -9.13 13.76
N GLU A 20 4.38 -9.11 14.10
CA GLU A 20 4.83 -8.74 15.45
C GLU A 20 4.51 -7.29 15.77
N ARG A 21 4.66 -6.39 14.80
CA ARG A 21 4.30 -4.99 14.99
C ARG A 21 2.79 -4.79 15.13
N GLY A 22 2.01 -5.56 14.38
CA GLY A 22 0.55 -5.53 14.42
C GLY A 22 -0.07 -4.55 13.45
N ILE A 23 -1.35 -4.78 13.15
CA ILE A 23 -2.06 -4.04 12.10
C ILE A 23 -2.29 -2.57 12.45
N PHE A 24 -2.62 -2.26 13.68
CA PHE A 24 -2.93 -0.88 14.06
C PHE A 24 -1.70 0.01 13.98
N HIS A 25 -0.56 -0.47 14.46
CA HIS A 25 0.68 0.26 14.39
C HIS A 25 1.13 0.44 12.93
N THR A 26 0.98 -0.62 12.13
CA THR A 26 1.30 -0.58 10.71
C THR A 26 0.41 0.42 9.97
N ALA A 27 -0.88 0.46 10.30
CA ALA A 27 -1.81 1.42 9.70
C ALA A 27 -1.40 2.87 10.04
N LEU A 28 -0.96 3.12 11.26
CA LEU A 28 -0.47 4.43 11.66
C LEU A 28 0.74 4.85 10.82
N TRP A 29 1.70 3.94 10.65
CA TRP A 29 2.89 4.22 9.85
C TRP A 29 2.54 4.42 8.37
N PHE A 30 1.56 3.67 7.87
CA PHE A 30 1.05 3.89 6.51
C PHE A 30 0.53 5.32 6.34
N HIS A 31 -0.21 5.84 7.30
CA HIS A 31 -0.70 7.22 7.26
C HIS A 31 0.43 8.23 7.26
N GLU A 32 1.50 7.98 8.00
CA GLU A 32 2.67 8.84 7.98
C GLU A 32 3.30 8.88 6.59
N GLU A 33 3.43 7.72 5.94
CA GLU A 33 3.98 7.64 4.58
C GLU A 33 3.09 8.36 3.56
N VAL A 34 1.77 8.26 3.70
CA VAL A 34 0.83 9.00 2.85
C VAL A 34 1.05 10.50 3.03
N GLY A 35 1.26 10.95 4.25
CA GLY A 35 1.56 12.36 4.52
C GLY A 35 2.85 12.81 3.86
N GLU A 36 3.88 12.00 3.91
CA GLU A 36 5.15 12.30 3.25
C GLU A 36 5.01 12.37 1.73
N LEU A 37 4.22 11.47 1.15
CA LEU A 37 3.90 11.53 -0.29
C LEU A 37 3.17 12.84 -0.62
N SER A 38 2.18 13.21 0.17
CA SER A 38 1.43 14.45 -0.04
C SER A 38 2.35 15.67 0.00
N SER A 39 3.29 15.70 0.95
CA SER A 39 4.27 16.78 1.06
C SER A 39 5.19 16.83 -0.16
N ALA A 40 5.64 15.69 -0.64
CA ALA A 40 6.48 15.62 -1.83
C ALA A 40 5.75 16.14 -3.08
N ILE A 41 4.47 15.78 -3.22
CA ILE A 41 3.64 16.27 -4.33
C ILE A 41 3.47 17.79 -4.22
N ALA A 42 3.16 18.29 -3.04
CA ALA A 42 2.95 19.72 -2.81
C ALA A 42 4.20 20.54 -3.11
N SER A 43 5.38 20.01 -2.79
CA SER A 43 6.65 20.70 -3.05
C SER A 43 7.12 20.60 -4.50
N GLY A 44 6.51 19.72 -5.29
CA GLY A 44 6.92 19.49 -6.68
C GLY A 44 8.23 18.73 -6.82
N ASP A 45 8.69 18.09 -5.76
CA ASP A 45 9.92 17.29 -5.78
C ASP A 45 9.63 15.89 -6.33
N LYS A 46 9.78 15.77 -7.65
CA LYS A 46 9.44 14.54 -8.35
C LYS A 46 10.28 13.33 -7.91
N GLU A 47 11.56 13.55 -7.64
CA GLU A 47 12.42 12.45 -7.21
C GLU A 47 12.04 11.94 -5.83
N ASN A 48 11.73 12.84 -4.90
CA ASN A 48 11.25 12.46 -3.59
C ASN A 48 9.87 11.80 -3.68
N ALA A 49 8.98 12.35 -4.51
CA ALA A 49 7.65 11.76 -4.70
C ALA A 49 7.73 10.33 -5.23
N LYS A 50 8.68 10.05 -6.12
CA LYS A 50 8.89 8.70 -6.66
C LYS A 50 9.19 7.69 -5.56
N GLU A 51 10.05 8.05 -4.61
CA GLU A 51 10.38 7.20 -3.47
C GLU A 51 9.16 7.00 -2.57
N GLU A 52 8.41 8.09 -2.31
CA GLU A 52 7.24 8.02 -1.44
C GLU A 52 6.09 7.22 -2.07
N PHE A 53 5.92 7.27 -3.39
CA PHE A 53 4.97 6.39 -4.07
C PHE A 53 5.28 4.92 -3.82
N ALA A 54 6.56 4.55 -3.93
CA ALA A 54 6.97 3.17 -3.67
C ALA A 54 6.71 2.78 -2.21
N ASP A 55 7.07 3.65 -1.27
CA ASP A 55 6.86 3.40 0.16
C ASP A 55 5.38 3.20 0.47
N VAL A 56 4.52 4.08 -0.03
CA VAL A 56 3.08 3.98 0.21
C VAL A 56 2.53 2.66 -0.34
N LEU A 57 2.93 2.29 -1.56
CA LEU A 57 2.48 1.03 -2.14
C LEU A 57 2.93 -0.17 -1.32
N MET A 58 4.19 -0.20 -0.89
CA MET A 58 4.73 -1.30 -0.10
C MET A 58 4.01 -1.44 1.23
N TRP A 59 3.76 -0.33 1.95
CA TRP A 59 3.01 -0.36 3.20
C TRP A 59 1.56 -0.80 2.99
N LEU A 60 0.95 -0.40 1.86
CA LEU A 60 -0.40 -0.84 1.53
C LEU A 60 -0.45 -2.37 1.37
N LEU A 61 0.53 -2.95 0.68
CA LEU A 61 0.59 -4.40 0.51
C LEU A 61 0.84 -5.12 1.84
N THR A 62 1.64 -4.53 2.72
CA THR A 62 1.83 -5.04 4.07
C THR A 62 0.51 -5.11 4.84
N LEU A 63 -0.28 -4.04 4.78
CA LEU A 63 -1.61 -4.02 5.42
C LEU A 63 -2.52 -5.09 4.84
N ALA A 64 -2.52 -5.24 3.52
CA ALA A 64 -3.33 -6.27 2.86
C ALA A 64 -2.94 -7.67 3.34
N ASN A 65 -1.63 -7.93 3.47
CA ASN A 65 -1.14 -9.21 3.99
C ASN A 65 -1.63 -9.46 5.43
N LEU A 66 -1.58 -8.45 6.27
CA LEU A 66 -2.03 -8.58 7.65
C LEU A 66 -3.54 -8.79 7.77
N MET A 67 -4.31 -8.24 6.84
CA MET A 67 -5.76 -8.43 6.79
C MET A 67 -6.15 -9.69 6.02
N GLU A 68 -5.20 -10.40 5.45
CA GLU A 68 -5.47 -11.56 4.59
C GLU A 68 -6.35 -11.20 3.39
N VAL A 69 -6.09 -10.03 2.81
CA VAL A 69 -6.79 -9.56 1.61
C VAL A 69 -5.85 -9.69 0.40
N ASP A 70 -6.33 -10.36 -0.64
CA ASP A 70 -5.62 -10.45 -1.90
C ASP A 70 -5.90 -9.18 -2.72
N ILE A 71 -4.90 -8.34 -2.88
CA ILE A 71 -5.06 -7.04 -3.56
C ILE A 71 -5.41 -7.24 -5.04
N GLN A 72 -4.86 -8.26 -5.69
CA GLN A 72 -5.19 -8.52 -7.09
C GLN A 72 -6.69 -8.81 -7.26
N GLN A 73 -7.24 -9.65 -6.38
CA GLN A 73 -8.68 -9.94 -6.41
C GLN A 73 -9.51 -8.69 -6.13
N ALA A 74 -9.07 -7.87 -5.19
CA ALA A 74 -9.78 -6.63 -4.88
C ALA A 74 -9.80 -5.68 -6.08
N VAL A 75 -8.68 -5.55 -6.78
CA VAL A 75 -8.58 -4.72 -7.98
C VAL A 75 -9.44 -5.31 -9.11
N ASP A 76 -9.36 -6.61 -9.31
CA ASP A 76 -10.16 -7.28 -10.36
C ASP A 76 -11.66 -7.07 -10.13
N ALA A 77 -12.11 -7.23 -8.89
CA ALA A 77 -13.50 -6.99 -8.52
C ALA A 77 -13.91 -5.53 -8.76
N TYR A 78 -13.03 -4.60 -8.43
CA TYR A 78 -13.26 -3.18 -8.69
C TYR A 78 -13.41 -2.90 -10.18
N LEU A 79 -12.56 -3.50 -11.02
CA LEU A 79 -12.60 -3.28 -12.46
C LEU A 79 -13.83 -3.89 -13.13
N GLU A 80 -14.34 -5.01 -12.61
CA GLU A 80 -15.57 -5.62 -13.10
C GLU A 80 -16.80 -4.79 -12.76
N ASN A 81 -16.79 -4.15 -11.60
CA ASN A 81 -17.91 -3.35 -11.13
C ASN A 81 -17.39 -2.05 -10.51
N PRO A 82 -16.92 -1.11 -11.36
CA PRO A 82 -16.32 0.12 -10.86
C PRO A 82 -17.32 0.97 -10.09
N ARG A 83 -16.85 1.56 -9.00
CA ARG A 83 -17.66 2.52 -8.27
C ARG A 83 -17.80 3.78 -9.10
N LYS A 84 -18.96 4.39 -9.04
CA LYS A 84 -19.27 5.57 -9.83
C LYS A 84 -18.34 6.75 -9.47
N ASN A 85 -18.00 6.89 -8.23
CA ASN A 85 -17.08 7.91 -7.76
C ASN A 85 -16.23 7.32 -6.65
N PRO A 86 -15.14 6.61 -7.00
CA PRO A 86 -14.36 5.87 -6.02
C PRO A 86 -13.67 6.77 -4.98
N ALA A 87 -13.37 8.01 -5.32
CA ALA A 87 -12.66 8.91 -4.43
C ALA A 87 -13.59 9.71 -3.52
N LYS A 88 -14.76 10.06 -4.00
CA LYS A 88 -15.71 10.91 -3.29
C LYS A 88 -17.14 10.58 -3.66
#